data_0a24f97f85dae4b217e66debfdda75a1
#
_entry.id   0a24f97f85dae4b217e66debfdda75a1
#
_cell.length_a   1.000
_cell.length_b   1.000
_cell.length_c   1.000
_cell.angle_alpha   90.00
_cell.angle_beta   90.00
_cell.angle_gamma   90.00
#
_symmetry.space_group_name_H-M   'P 1'
#
loop_
_entity.id
_entity.type
_entity.pdbx_description
1 polymer ?
#
loop_
_entity_poly.entity_id
_entity_poly.type
_entity_poly.pdbx_seq_one_letter_code
_entity_poly.pdbx_strand_id
1 'polypeptide(L)'
;DVNGLTTYRFTQNVGYDADGKLVDPIKYASLYDRSEDADVTARAELWGIPDIDPYEPITMTRFYAAQRTFWVDPVSGTIVRAEEHANHYYARDPLRPEMALADYKVTSTEQTVESQVAAARAERDRVALWSRILPISLAAAGAVALVSALLLGLFSGRVESALAETGEDDIDIGLFGRDETGPMPAAQALTEKIPTRRPEPPPQQP
;
A
#
# COMPACT_ATOMS: atom_id res chain seq x y z
N ASP A 1 6.88 18.58 13.00
CA ASP A 1 5.96 17.77 13.81
C ASP A 1 4.53 18.27 13.63
N VAL A 2 3.59 17.36 13.50
CA VAL A 2 2.14 17.64 13.45
C VAL A 2 1.47 16.90 14.60
N ASN A 3 0.89 17.62 15.55
CA ASN A 3 0.23 17.06 16.76
C ASN A 3 1.08 15.99 17.47
N GLY A 4 2.41 16.25 17.61
CA GLY A 4 3.36 15.34 18.25
C GLY A 4 3.76 14.13 17.41
N LEU A 5 3.41 14.10 16.11
CA LEU A 5 3.87 13.11 15.17
C LEU A 5 4.98 13.71 14.30
N THR A 6 6.15 13.08 14.25
CA THR A 6 7.24 13.50 13.36
C THR A 6 6.85 13.21 11.91
N THR A 7 6.93 14.21 11.04
CA THR A 7 6.53 14.14 9.64
C THR A 7 7.60 14.71 8.71
N TYR A 8 7.64 14.22 7.49
CA TYR A 8 8.34 14.88 6.40
C TYR A 8 7.40 15.86 5.70
N ARG A 9 7.94 17.03 5.34
CA ARG A 9 7.22 18.05 4.60
C ARG A 9 7.67 18.01 3.14
N PHE A 10 6.71 17.83 2.24
CA PHE A 10 6.91 17.89 0.79
C PHE A 10 6.17 19.09 0.23
N THR A 11 6.82 19.85 -0.62
CA THR A 11 6.19 20.95 -1.35
C THR A 11 6.33 20.69 -2.84
N GLN A 12 5.22 20.83 -3.55
CA GLN A 12 5.15 20.77 -5.01
C GLN A 12 4.66 22.11 -5.53
N ASN A 13 5.41 22.72 -6.43
CA ASN A 13 5.05 23.94 -7.11
C ASN A 13 4.82 23.61 -8.59
N VAL A 14 3.68 24.02 -9.11
CA VAL A 14 3.30 23.91 -10.51
C VAL A 14 2.98 25.31 -10.98
N GLY A 15 3.79 25.87 -11.88
CA GLY A 15 3.61 27.22 -12.38
C GLY A 15 3.98 28.35 -11.43
N TYR A 16 4.27 28.05 -10.16
CA TYR A 16 4.77 29.02 -9.17
C TYR A 16 6.25 28.74 -8.85
N ASP A 17 7.00 29.79 -8.55
CA ASP A 17 8.32 29.67 -7.95
C ASP A 17 8.25 29.42 -6.43
N ALA A 18 9.43 29.36 -5.78
CA ALA A 18 9.53 29.15 -4.33
C ALA A 18 8.90 30.28 -3.50
N ASP A 19 8.84 31.47 -4.04
CA ASP A 19 8.28 32.67 -3.39
C ASP A 19 6.77 32.84 -3.65
N GLY A 20 6.17 31.91 -4.40
CA GLY A 20 4.74 31.91 -4.74
C GLY A 20 4.39 32.87 -5.86
N LYS A 21 5.37 33.31 -6.67
CA LYS A 21 5.15 34.12 -7.85
C LYS A 21 4.85 33.21 -9.05
N LEU A 22 3.86 33.60 -9.87
CA LEU A 22 3.53 32.92 -11.12
C LEU A 22 4.67 33.11 -12.14
N VAL A 23 5.27 32.00 -12.62
CA VAL A 23 6.44 32.03 -13.53
C VAL A 23 6.28 31.13 -14.75
N ASP A 24 5.66 29.95 -14.61
CA ASP A 24 5.51 28.97 -15.70
C ASP A 24 4.22 28.16 -15.55
N PRO A 25 3.04 28.79 -15.69
CA PRO A 25 1.76 28.10 -15.59
C PRO A 25 1.58 27.11 -16.75
N ILE A 26 0.93 25.99 -16.46
CA ILE A 26 0.73 24.92 -17.43
C ILE A 26 -0.57 25.16 -18.20
N LYS A 27 -0.57 24.95 -19.51
CA LYS A 27 -1.81 24.87 -20.29
C LYS A 27 -2.66 23.72 -19.78
N TYR A 28 -3.92 23.97 -19.45
CA TYR A 28 -4.78 22.97 -18.79
C TYR A 28 -5.02 21.72 -19.65
N ALA A 29 -5.14 21.87 -20.96
CA ALA A 29 -5.32 20.74 -21.88
C ALA A 29 -4.14 19.75 -21.84
N SER A 30 -2.93 20.21 -21.52
CA SER A 30 -1.74 19.35 -21.45
C SER A 30 -1.74 18.39 -20.25
N LEU A 31 -2.59 18.64 -19.23
CA LEU A 31 -2.63 17.82 -18.01
C LEU A 31 -3.68 16.71 -18.05
N TYR A 32 -4.84 16.96 -18.66
CA TYR A 32 -6.02 16.08 -18.52
C TYR A 32 -6.71 15.73 -19.81
N ASP A 33 -6.49 16.48 -20.88
CA ASP A 33 -7.18 16.29 -22.16
C ASP A 33 -6.20 15.93 -23.27
N ARG A 34 -6.64 15.02 -24.13
CA ARG A 34 -5.95 14.70 -25.39
C ARG A 34 -6.28 15.67 -26.50
N SER A 35 -7.25 16.57 -26.28
CA SER A 35 -7.55 17.66 -27.20
C SER A 35 -6.50 18.75 -27.03
N GLU A 36 -5.89 19.17 -28.11
CA GLU A 36 -4.88 20.25 -28.13
C GLU A 36 -5.48 21.64 -27.89
N ASP A 37 -6.81 21.73 -27.75
CA ASP A 37 -7.56 22.99 -27.68
C ASP A 37 -7.79 23.43 -26.21
N ALA A 38 -6.74 24.01 -25.61
CA ALA A 38 -6.90 24.80 -24.39
C ALA A 38 -7.48 26.21 -24.68
N ASP A 39 -7.64 26.55 -25.95
CA ASP A 39 -7.98 27.85 -26.43
C ASP A 39 -9.51 27.97 -26.64
N VAL A 40 -10.10 28.99 -26.06
CA VAL A 40 -11.53 29.29 -26.19
C VAL A 40 -11.70 30.68 -26.78
N THR A 41 -12.45 30.74 -27.89
CA THR A 41 -12.81 32.02 -28.54
C THR A 41 -14.23 32.40 -28.17
N ALA A 42 -14.39 33.56 -27.57
CA ALA A 42 -15.69 34.12 -27.22
C ALA A 42 -15.67 35.65 -27.42
N ARG A 43 -16.86 36.29 -27.41
CA ARG A 43 -16.98 37.74 -27.52
C ARG A 43 -16.34 38.42 -26.29
N ALA A 44 -15.76 39.62 -26.50
CA ALA A 44 -15.08 40.38 -25.44
C ALA A 44 -16.01 40.64 -24.24
N GLU A 45 -17.29 40.85 -24.44
CA GLU A 45 -18.27 41.03 -23.34
C GLU A 45 -18.37 39.82 -22.40
N LEU A 46 -18.21 38.58 -22.92
CA LEU A 46 -18.25 37.34 -22.12
C LEU A 46 -16.99 37.17 -21.29
N TRP A 47 -15.88 37.72 -21.71
CA TRP A 47 -14.64 37.73 -20.98
C TRP A 47 -14.58 38.88 -19.95
N GLY A 48 -15.51 39.85 -20.01
CA GLY A 48 -15.52 41.02 -19.15
C GLY A 48 -14.34 41.95 -19.41
N ILE A 49 -13.83 42.01 -20.63
CA ILE A 49 -12.69 42.88 -21.00
C ILE A 49 -13.23 44.28 -21.29
N PRO A 50 -12.78 45.30 -20.51
CA PRO A 50 -13.17 46.70 -20.79
C PRO A 50 -12.41 47.23 -22.01
N ASP A 51 -12.94 48.32 -22.58
CA ASP A 51 -12.29 49.16 -23.62
C ASP A 51 -12.05 48.46 -24.98
N ILE A 52 -12.77 47.36 -25.25
CA ILE A 52 -12.78 46.66 -26.54
C ILE A 52 -14.25 46.58 -27.04
N ASP A 53 -14.44 46.47 -28.36
CA ASP A 53 -15.78 46.22 -28.92
C ASP A 53 -16.39 44.97 -28.25
N PRO A 54 -17.56 45.06 -27.60
CA PRO A 54 -18.21 43.94 -26.93
C PRO A 54 -18.41 42.70 -27.81
N TYR A 55 -18.51 42.87 -29.10
CA TYR A 55 -18.73 41.78 -30.08
C TYR A 55 -17.42 41.24 -30.67
N GLU A 56 -16.26 41.84 -30.38
CA GLU A 56 -14.99 41.40 -30.90
C GLU A 56 -14.67 39.96 -30.38
N PRO A 57 -14.30 39.02 -31.27
CA PRO A 57 -13.92 37.68 -30.87
C PRO A 57 -12.52 37.71 -30.26
N ILE A 58 -12.44 37.34 -29.01
CA ILE A 58 -11.18 37.20 -28.24
C ILE A 58 -10.92 35.75 -27.95
N THR A 59 -9.70 35.28 -28.23
CA THR A 59 -9.24 33.94 -27.89
C THR A 59 -8.40 34.01 -26.64
N MET A 60 -8.76 33.19 -25.65
CA MET A 60 -8.00 32.99 -24.41
C MET A 60 -7.63 31.54 -24.23
N THR A 61 -6.46 31.30 -23.64
CA THR A 61 -5.96 29.99 -23.27
C THR A 61 -6.25 29.73 -21.81
N ARG A 62 -6.65 28.49 -21.47
CA ARG A 62 -6.83 28.06 -20.09
C ARG A 62 -5.51 27.62 -19.48
N PHE A 63 -5.18 28.18 -18.33
CA PHE A 63 -3.97 27.88 -17.56
C PHE A 63 -4.30 27.35 -16.17
N TYR A 64 -3.33 26.65 -15.64
CA TYR A 64 -3.35 26.09 -14.30
C TYR A 64 -2.02 26.36 -13.60
N ALA A 65 -2.09 26.78 -12.34
CA ALA A 65 -0.96 26.87 -11.44
C ALA A 65 -1.38 26.37 -10.05
N ALA A 66 -0.48 25.69 -9.34
CA ALA A 66 -0.76 25.22 -8.00
C ALA A 66 0.50 25.17 -7.13
N GLN A 67 0.30 25.38 -5.84
CA GLN A 67 1.29 25.09 -4.80
C GLN A 67 0.65 24.17 -3.79
N ARG A 68 1.31 23.03 -3.52
CA ARG A 68 0.82 22.02 -2.59
C ARG A 68 1.88 21.71 -1.55
N THR A 69 1.47 21.56 -0.31
CA THR A 69 2.35 21.12 0.78
C THR A 69 1.68 19.96 1.49
N PHE A 70 2.43 18.87 1.67
CA PHE A 70 1.98 17.66 2.36
C PHE A 70 2.90 17.36 3.53
N TRP A 71 2.32 16.98 4.67
CA TRP A 71 3.04 16.43 5.81
C TRP A 71 2.75 14.96 5.89
N VAL A 72 3.79 14.14 5.72
CA VAL A 72 3.69 12.69 5.57
C VAL A 72 4.41 12.01 6.71
N ASP A 73 3.75 11.05 7.33
CA ASP A 73 4.38 10.17 8.31
C ASP A 73 5.40 9.25 7.63
N PRO A 74 6.69 9.27 8.02
CA PRO A 74 7.74 8.49 7.35
C PRO A 74 7.62 6.97 7.54
N VAL A 75 6.85 6.51 8.53
CA VAL A 75 6.71 5.09 8.85
C VAL A 75 5.51 4.46 8.12
N SER A 76 4.36 5.11 8.19
CA SER A 76 3.12 4.60 7.56
C SER A 76 2.90 5.12 6.14
N GLY A 77 3.57 6.22 5.75
CA GLY A 77 3.28 6.92 4.49
C GLY A 77 1.99 7.74 4.52
N THR A 78 1.33 7.85 5.66
CA THR A 78 0.06 8.58 5.81
C THR A 78 0.28 10.07 5.65
N ILE A 79 -0.51 10.73 4.80
CA ILE A 79 -0.58 12.19 4.71
C ILE A 79 -1.43 12.68 5.88
N VAL A 80 -0.81 13.33 6.86
CA VAL A 80 -1.50 13.82 8.08
C VAL A 80 -2.03 15.23 7.94
N ARG A 81 -1.44 16.04 7.08
CA ARG A 81 -1.88 17.40 6.76
C ARG A 81 -1.58 17.72 5.31
N ALA A 82 -2.47 18.40 4.66
CA ALA A 82 -2.32 18.91 3.30
C ALA A 82 -2.76 20.36 3.22
N GLU A 83 -2.04 21.14 2.45
CA GLU A 83 -2.40 22.51 2.05
C GLU A 83 -2.28 22.61 0.55
N GLU A 84 -3.25 23.26 -0.10
CA GLU A 84 -3.23 23.51 -1.53
C GLU A 84 -3.72 24.92 -1.82
N HIS A 85 -2.98 25.63 -2.68
CA HIS A 85 -3.44 26.80 -3.38
C HIS A 85 -3.41 26.47 -4.86
N ALA A 86 -4.57 26.50 -5.51
CA ALA A 86 -4.68 26.24 -6.95
C ALA A 86 -5.41 27.37 -7.64
N ASN A 87 -4.91 27.77 -8.79
CA ASN A 87 -5.46 28.80 -9.63
C ASN A 87 -5.68 28.26 -11.04
N HIS A 88 -6.93 28.26 -11.49
CA HIS A 88 -7.35 28.00 -12.85
C HIS A 88 -7.88 29.29 -13.45
N TYR A 89 -7.35 29.69 -14.58
CA TYR A 89 -7.73 30.94 -15.20
C TYR A 89 -7.64 30.90 -16.73
N TYR A 90 -8.30 31.82 -17.36
CA TYR A 90 -8.12 32.16 -18.78
C TYR A 90 -7.27 33.42 -18.92
N ALA A 91 -6.38 33.42 -19.90
CA ALA A 91 -5.56 34.58 -20.23
C ALA A 91 -5.05 34.52 -21.67
N ARG A 92 -4.69 35.68 -22.20
CA ARG A 92 -3.94 35.83 -23.44
C ARG A 92 -2.45 35.76 -23.20
N ASP A 93 -2.01 36.23 -22.03
CA ASP A 93 -0.64 36.11 -21.52
C ASP A 93 -0.64 35.17 -20.29
N PRO A 94 0.11 34.04 -20.31
CA PRO A 94 0.12 33.09 -19.21
C PRO A 94 0.48 33.68 -17.85
N LEU A 95 1.26 34.76 -17.82
CA LEU A 95 1.68 35.41 -16.59
C LEU A 95 0.74 36.51 -16.09
N ARG A 96 -0.35 36.76 -16.83
CA ARG A 96 -1.36 37.80 -16.53
C ARG A 96 -2.76 37.21 -16.52
N PRO A 97 -3.17 36.56 -15.42
CA PRO A 97 -4.54 36.06 -15.31
C PRO A 97 -5.57 37.15 -15.61
N GLU A 98 -6.47 36.92 -16.58
CA GLU A 98 -7.50 37.86 -16.99
C GLU A 98 -8.89 37.46 -16.49
N MET A 99 -9.21 36.17 -16.51
CA MET A 99 -10.46 35.64 -15.99
C MET A 99 -10.22 34.42 -15.13
N ALA A 100 -10.44 34.55 -13.82
CA ALA A 100 -10.32 33.42 -12.90
C ALA A 100 -11.52 32.47 -13.04
N LEU A 101 -11.25 31.20 -13.22
CA LEU A 101 -12.26 30.13 -13.16
C LEU A 101 -12.41 29.60 -11.75
N ALA A 102 -11.28 29.34 -11.08
CA ALA A 102 -11.23 28.90 -9.72
C ALA A 102 -9.89 29.31 -9.11
N ASP A 103 -9.92 30.11 -8.07
CA ASP A 103 -8.78 30.45 -7.23
C ASP A 103 -9.15 30.09 -5.80
N TYR A 104 -8.50 29.06 -5.25
CA TYR A 104 -8.86 28.56 -3.94
C TYR A 104 -7.64 28.17 -3.12
N LYS A 105 -7.77 28.36 -1.82
CA LYS A 105 -6.84 27.87 -0.81
C LYS A 105 -7.58 26.92 0.11
N VAL A 106 -7.11 25.70 0.19
CA VAL A 106 -7.64 24.68 1.09
C VAL A 106 -6.56 24.19 2.02
N THR A 107 -6.94 23.93 3.25
CA THR A 107 -6.08 23.37 4.30
C THR A 107 -6.86 22.32 5.04
N SER A 108 -6.20 21.22 5.41
CA SER A 108 -6.82 20.21 6.26
C SER A 108 -7.38 20.83 7.53
N THR A 109 -8.62 20.51 7.88
CA THR A 109 -9.22 20.95 9.17
C THR A 109 -8.51 20.27 10.33
N GLU A 110 -8.55 20.88 11.53
CA GLU A 110 -7.95 20.28 12.73
C GLU A 110 -8.50 18.88 13.01
N GLN A 111 -9.80 18.69 12.86
CA GLN A 111 -10.44 17.37 13.00
C GLN A 111 -9.88 16.34 12.00
N THR A 112 -9.63 16.77 10.77
CA THR A 112 -9.00 15.89 9.75
C THR A 112 -7.58 15.55 10.16
N VAL A 113 -6.80 16.53 10.60
CA VAL A 113 -5.41 16.33 11.07
C VAL A 113 -5.36 15.35 12.24
N GLU A 114 -6.22 15.53 13.25
CA GLU A 114 -6.31 14.65 14.41
C GLU A 114 -6.64 13.21 13.99
N SER A 115 -7.63 13.02 13.12
CA SER A 115 -8.02 11.70 12.62
C SER A 115 -6.90 11.02 11.82
N GLN A 116 -6.19 11.77 10.97
CA GLN A 116 -5.06 11.25 10.19
C GLN A 116 -3.85 10.93 11.07
N VAL A 117 -3.57 11.73 12.09
CA VAL A 117 -2.53 11.45 13.09
C VAL A 117 -2.86 10.17 13.87
N ALA A 118 -4.12 9.98 14.27
CA ALA A 118 -4.54 8.76 14.95
C ALA A 118 -4.40 7.53 14.04
N ALA A 119 -4.79 7.63 12.77
CA ALA A 119 -4.61 6.58 11.77
C ALA A 119 -3.13 6.24 11.54
N ALA A 120 -2.27 7.26 11.42
CA ALA A 120 -0.83 7.08 11.25
C ALA A 120 -0.20 6.36 12.46
N ARG A 121 -0.61 6.69 13.68
CA ARG A 121 -0.15 6.00 14.91
C ARG A 121 -0.58 4.54 14.92
N ALA A 122 -1.83 4.25 14.61
CA ALA A 122 -2.34 2.88 14.54
C ALA A 122 -1.59 2.04 13.49
N GLU A 123 -1.26 2.64 12.34
CA GLU A 123 -0.49 1.96 11.30
C GLU A 123 0.96 1.75 11.71
N ARG A 124 1.60 2.69 12.40
CA ARG A 124 2.93 2.50 13.01
C ARG A 124 2.96 1.31 13.96
N ASP A 125 1.95 1.18 14.82
CA ASP A 125 1.83 0.07 15.77
C ASP A 125 1.68 -1.27 15.04
N ARG A 126 0.88 -1.30 13.97
CA ARG A 126 0.73 -2.47 13.11
C ARG A 126 2.04 -2.85 12.43
N VAL A 127 2.74 -1.89 11.83
CA VAL A 127 4.06 -2.12 11.20
C VAL A 127 5.07 -2.63 12.21
N ALA A 128 5.12 -2.04 13.42
CA ALA A 128 6.01 -2.49 14.49
C ALA A 128 5.68 -3.92 14.94
N LEU A 129 4.39 -4.27 15.07
CA LEU A 129 3.95 -5.62 15.42
C LEU A 129 4.43 -6.66 14.39
N TRP A 130 4.16 -6.41 13.12
CA TRP A 130 4.48 -7.36 12.06
C TRP A 130 5.97 -7.43 11.74
N SER A 131 6.69 -6.31 11.77
CA SER A 131 8.09 -6.24 11.36
C SER A 131 9.09 -6.61 12.45
N ARG A 132 8.74 -6.44 13.73
CA ARG A 132 9.66 -6.64 14.85
C ARG A 132 9.13 -7.61 15.88
N ILE A 133 7.95 -7.39 16.43
CA ILE A 133 7.44 -8.15 17.57
C ILE A 133 7.16 -9.60 17.18
N LEU A 134 6.44 -9.82 16.10
CA LEU A 134 6.07 -11.16 15.63
C LEU A 134 7.29 -12.03 15.25
N PRO A 135 8.24 -11.56 14.42
CA PRO A 135 9.43 -12.36 14.09
C PRO A 135 10.29 -12.69 15.33
N ILE A 136 10.48 -11.73 16.23
CA ILE A 136 11.27 -11.96 17.46
C ILE A 136 10.58 -12.96 18.36
N SER A 137 9.27 -12.86 18.58
CA SER A 137 8.52 -13.79 19.41
C SER A 137 8.49 -15.21 18.83
N LEU A 138 8.34 -15.35 17.51
CA LEU A 138 8.40 -16.64 16.82
C LEU A 138 9.80 -17.26 16.90
N ALA A 139 10.85 -16.46 16.73
CA ALA A 139 12.23 -16.93 16.87
C ALA A 139 12.52 -17.41 18.30
N ALA A 140 12.06 -16.67 19.31
CA ALA A 140 12.20 -17.08 20.72
C ALA A 140 11.43 -18.37 21.01
N ALA A 141 10.18 -18.49 20.55
CA ALA A 141 9.38 -19.71 20.70
C ALA A 141 10.03 -20.90 19.99
N GLY A 142 10.55 -20.70 18.78
CA GLY A 142 11.29 -21.72 18.02
C GLY A 142 12.55 -22.20 18.77
N ALA A 143 13.31 -21.26 19.33
CA ALA A 143 14.49 -21.61 20.14
C ALA A 143 14.12 -22.45 21.39
N VAL A 144 13.07 -22.07 22.11
CA VAL A 144 12.57 -22.85 23.27
C VAL A 144 12.11 -24.25 22.84
N ALA A 145 11.38 -24.34 21.71
CA ALA A 145 10.95 -25.64 21.20
C ALA A 145 12.13 -26.55 20.82
N LEU A 146 13.18 -26.01 20.19
CA LEU A 146 14.39 -26.75 19.83
C LEU A 146 15.13 -27.26 21.08
N VAL A 147 15.30 -26.41 22.09
CA VAL A 147 15.92 -26.80 23.35
C VAL A 147 15.11 -27.90 24.03
N SER A 148 13.79 -27.76 24.07
CA SER A 148 12.90 -28.78 24.65
C SER A 148 12.98 -30.10 23.91
N ALA A 149 13.01 -30.08 22.56
CA ALA A 149 13.16 -31.29 21.75
C ALA A 149 14.51 -31.98 21.97
N LEU A 150 15.61 -31.21 22.08
CA LEU A 150 16.93 -31.73 22.40
C LEU A 150 16.96 -32.40 23.77
N LEU A 151 16.40 -31.75 24.79
CA LEU A 151 16.32 -32.29 26.13
C LEU A 151 15.49 -33.59 26.15
N LEU A 152 14.31 -33.60 25.53
CA LEU A 152 13.49 -34.80 25.43
C LEU A 152 14.21 -35.94 24.69
N GLY A 153 14.91 -35.65 23.59
CA GLY A 153 15.70 -36.64 22.85
C GLY A 153 16.83 -37.25 23.69
N LEU A 154 17.54 -36.42 24.47
CA LEU A 154 18.58 -36.89 25.39
C LEU A 154 18.01 -37.74 26.52
N PHE A 155 16.83 -37.42 27.05
CA PHE A 155 16.17 -38.22 28.07
C PHE A 155 15.61 -39.52 27.50
N SER A 156 15.00 -39.53 26.30
CA SER A 156 14.48 -40.74 25.64
C SER A 156 15.60 -41.74 25.33
N GLY A 157 16.76 -41.27 24.85
CA GLY A 157 17.92 -42.12 24.59
C GLY A 157 18.47 -42.78 25.87
N ARG A 158 18.38 -42.11 27.02
CA ARG A 158 18.78 -42.70 28.30
C ARG A 158 17.80 -43.73 28.82
N VAL A 159 16.52 -43.57 28.59
CA VAL A 159 15.48 -44.54 28.98
C VAL A 159 15.59 -45.82 28.14
N GLU A 160 15.87 -45.67 26.85
CA GLU A 160 16.04 -46.80 25.95
C GLU A 160 17.31 -47.62 26.28
N SER A 161 18.41 -46.94 26.65
CA SER A 161 19.63 -47.61 27.13
C SER A 161 19.45 -48.34 28.47
N ALA A 162 18.65 -47.75 29.39
CA ALA A 162 18.35 -48.37 30.69
C ALA A 162 17.40 -49.58 30.55
N LEU A 163 16.49 -49.59 29.57
CA LEU A 163 15.62 -50.72 29.27
C LEU A 163 16.36 -51.84 28.54
N ALA A 164 17.35 -51.54 27.71
CA ALA A 164 18.18 -52.51 27.04
C ALA A 164 19.11 -53.25 28.04
N GLU A 165 19.54 -52.60 29.11
CA GLU A 165 20.40 -53.20 30.17
C GLU A 165 19.62 -54.10 31.14
N THR A 166 18.27 -53.96 31.21
CA THR A 166 17.40 -54.76 32.10
C THR A 166 16.76 -55.97 31.39
N GLY A 167 16.99 -56.14 30.10
CA GLY A 167 16.33 -57.14 29.25
C GLY A 167 17.13 -58.38 28.93
N GLU A 168 18.27 -58.60 29.61
CA GLU A 168 19.11 -59.81 29.41
C GLU A 168 19.06 -60.74 30.62
N ASP A 169 17.87 -61.14 31.01
CA ASP A 169 17.65 -62.34 31.79
C ASP A 169 16.62 -63.21 31.10
N ASP A 170 17.09 -64.33 30.58
CA ASP A 170 16.45 -65.52 30.05
C ASP A 170 14.96 -65.66 30.44
N ILE A 171 14.07 -65.62 29.49
CA ILE A 171 12.90 -66.46 29.48
C ILE A 171 12.85 -67.20 28.14
N ASP A 172 13.55 -68.39 28.18
CA ASP A 172 13.34 -69.47 27.25
C ASP A 172 11.88 -70.00 27.42
N ILE A 173 10.95 -69.55 26.61
CA ILE A 173 9.67 -70.26 26.47
C ILE A 173 9.63 -70.84 25.06
N GLY A 174 10.25 -71.99 24.95
CA GLY A 174 9.93 -72.89 23.89
C GLY A 174 8.45 -73.25 23.93
N LEU A 175 7.69 -72.89 22.93
CA LEU A 175 6.54 -73.64 22.47
C LEU A 175 6.04 -73.16 21.08
N PHE A 176 5.95 -74.18 20.21
CA PHE A 176 5.26 -74.20 18.92
C PHE A 176 6.02 -73.71 17.69
N GLY A 177 6.73 -74.65 17.13
CA GLY A 177 6.89 -74.73 15.71
C GLY A 177 5.54 -75.00 14.98
N ARG A 178 5.40 -74.42 13.84
CA ARG A 178 4.88 -75.10 12.64
C ARG A 178 4.95 -74.19 11.45
N ASP A 179 5.59 -74.73 10.44
CA ASP A 179 5.61 -74.29 9.06
C ASP A 179 4.20 -73.95 8.52
N GLU A 180 4.09 -72.87 7.76
CA GLU A 180 3.30 -72.86 6.52
C GLU A 180 3.76 -71.72 5.61
N THR A 181 4.42 -72.11 4.54
CA THR A 181 4.66 -71.36 3.32
C THR A 181 3.34 -71.09 2.59
N GLY A 182 3.00 -69.83 2.45
CA GLY A 182 1.93 -69.37 1.55
C GLY A 182 2.25 -68.02 0.93
N PRO A 183 2.15 -67.84 -0.40
CA PRO A 183 2.54 -66.56 -1.03
C PRO A 183 1.50 -65.47 -0.77
N MET A 184 1.95 -64.31 -0.40
CA MET A 184 1.12 -63.09 -0.25
C MET A 184 0.56 -62.61 -1.59
N PRO A 185 -0.73 -62.26 -1.68
CA PRO A 185 -1.29 -61.62 -2.86
C PRO A 185 -0.90 -60.12 -2.92
N ALA A 186 -0.58 -59.69 -4.15
CA ALA A 186 -0.17 -58.35 -4.48
C ALA A 186 -1.23 -57.27 -4.05
N ALA A 187 -0.75 -56.31 -3.32
CA ALA A 187 -1.55 -55.12 -2.99
C ALA A 187 -1.86 -54.30 -4.25
N GLN A 188 -3.14 -54.21 -4.58
CA GLN A 188 -3.65 -53.33 -5.63
C GLN A 188 -3.51 -51.88 -5.21
N ALA A 189 -2.72 -51.09 -5.97
CA ALA A 189 -2.62 -49.67 -5.83
C ALA A 189 -3.95 -49.01 -6.27
N LEU A 190 -4.68 -48.46 -5.32
CA LEU A 190 -5.80 -47.54 -5.58
C LEU A 190 -5.22 -46.19 -5.99
N THR A 191 -5.13 -45.97 -7.29
CA THR A 191 -4.94 -44.63 -7.89
C THR A 191 -6.27 -43.88 -7.86
N GLU A 192 -6.50 -43.09 -6.83
CA GLU A 192 -7.62 -42.18 -6.76
C GLU A 192 -7.34 -40.95 -7.65
N LYS A 193 -8.13 -40.84 -8.71
CA LYS A 193 -8.04 -39.78 -9.72
C LYS A 193 -8.69 -38.52 -9.18
N ILE A 194 -7.88 -37.52 -8.83
CA ILE A 194 -8.36 -36.19 -8.43
C ILE A 194 -8.92 -35.46 -9.66
N PRO A 195 -10.17 -35.00 -9.66
CA PRO A 195 -10.71 -34.21 -10.76
C PRO A 195 -10.15 -32.78 -10.75
N THR A 196 -9.41 -32.45 -11.78
CA THR A 196 -8.97 -31.08 -12.06
C THR A 196 -10.17 -30.22 -12.45
N ARG A 197 -10.58 -29.32 -11.55
CA ARG A 197 -11.61 -28.31 -11.82
C ARG A 197 -10.99 -27.21 -12.70
N ARG A 198 -11.48 -27.09 -13.92
CA ARG A 198 -11.14 -26.01 -14.87
C ARG A 198 -11.70 -24.70 -14.33
N PRO A 199 -10.93 -23.57 -14.29
CA PRO A 199 -11.47 -22.28 -13.89
C PRO A 199 -12.46 -21.74 -14.93
N GLU A 200 -13.58 -21.24 -14.45
CA GLU A 200 -14.66 -20.61 -15.20
C GLU A 200 -14.23 -19.20 -15.66
N PRO A 201 -14.52 -18.77 -16.90
CA PRO A 201 -14.17 -17.44 -17.38
C PRO A 201 -15.04 -16.36 -16.71
N PRO A 202 -14.54 -15.11 -16.53
CA PRO A 202 -15.29 -14.05 -15.89
C PRO A 202 -16.48 -13.57 -16.72
N PRO A 203 -17.59 -13.10 -16.09
CA PRO A 203 -18.78 -12.65 -16.78
C PRO A 203 -18.50 -11.37 -17.56
N GLN A 204 -18.95 -11.32 -18.81
CA GLN A 204 -19.02 -10.12 -19.63
C GLN A 204 -20.12 -9.21 -19.08
N GLN A 205 -19.79 -7.99 -18.76
CA GLN A 205 -20.75 -6.94 -18.41
C GLN A 205 -21.26 -6.27 -19.71
N PRO A 206 -22.53 -5.85 -19.72
CA PRO A 206 -23.19 -5.20 -20.88
C PRO A 206 -22.70 -3.77 -21.11
#